data_b88933f7d3290b44bfb9b33d4a34f124
#
_entry.id   b88933f7d3290b44bfb9b33d4a34f124
#
_cell.length_a   1.000
_cell.length_b   1.000
_cell.length_c   1.000
_cell.angle_alpha   90.00
_cell.angle_beta   90.00
_cell.angle_gamma   90.00
#
_symmetry.space_group_name_H-M   'P 1'
#
loop_
_entity.id
_entity.type
_entity.pdbx_description
1 polymer ?
#
loop_
_entity_poly.entity_id
_entity_poly.type
_entity_poly.pdbx_seq_one_letter_code
_entity_poly.pdbx_strand_id
1 'polypeptide(L)'
;MSNAYGLPEFDVDPYAPNLLRAPAAYYRELRAHGPLVFMPRYGVCASGHIAVVEAVFRDWRRFSSARGVGLADFKRDPPWRVPSIILEVDPPAHDRARPVMTRVLSPQAIRALQGQFEQVAQRLVDEALALAACRT
;
A
#
# COMPACT_ATOMS: atom_id res chain seq x y z
N MET A 1 13.82 -15.32 -12.57
CA MET A 1 13.18 -16.49 -11.91
C MET A 1 12.20 -17.09 -12.90
N SER A 2 12.13 -18.41 -13.00
CA SER A 2 11.24 -19.08 -13.96
C SER A 2 9.78 -18.94 -13.51
N ASN A 3 8.87 -18.71 -14.47
CA ASN A 3 7.42 -18.71 -14.26
C ASN A 3 6.91 -20.16 -14.04
N ALA A 4 7.20 -20.69 -12.87
CA ALA A 4 6.83 -22.08 -12.50
C ALA A 4 5.31 -22.29 -12.39
N TYR A 5 4.52 -21.22 -12.48
CA TYR A 5 3.06 -21.25 -12.24
C TYR A 5 2.24 -21.25 -13.53
N GLY A 6 2.88 -21.12 -14.72
CA GLY A 6 2.17 -21.02 -16.01
C GLY A 6 1.24 -19.81 -16.13
N LEU A 7 1.48 -18.75 -15.34
CA LEU A 7 0.68 -17.52 -15.37
C LEU A 7 1.07 -16.67 -16.58
N PRO A 8 0.16 -15.82 -17.10
CA PRO A 8 0.53 -14.78 -18.07
C PRO A 8 1.63 -13.88 -17.50
N GLU A 9 2.66 -13.61 -18.31
CA GLU A 9 3.73 -12.70 -17.92
C GLU A 9 3.33 -11.26 -18.20
N PHE A 10 3.65 -10.36 -17.26
CA PHE A 10 3.42 -8.93 -17.37
C PHE A 10 4.68 -8.17 -16.94
N ASP A 11 5.57 -7.89 -17.93
CA ASP A 11 6.87 -7.26 -17.68
C ASP A 11 6.82 -5.74 -17.86
N VAL A 12 5.82 -5.09 -17.25
CA VAL A 12 5.73 -3.63 -17.19
C VAL A 12 6.16 -3.17 -15.81
N ASP A 13 7.13 -2.27 -15.75
CA ASP A 13 7.66 -1.74 -14.48
C ASP A 13 6.67 -0.75 -13.82
N PRO A 14 6.00 -1.12 -12.71
CA PRO A 14 5.04 -0.23 -12.03
C PRO A 14 5.69 1.02 -11.43
N TYR A 15 7.02 1.02 -11.26
CA TYR A 15 7.79 2.13 -10.70
C TYR A 15 8.39 3.05 -11.76
N ALA A 16 8.14 2.79 -13.04
CA ALA A 16 8.58 3.67 -14.12
C ALA A 16 7.98 5.09 -13.96
N PRO A 17 8.78 6.16 -14.12
CA PRO A 17 8.33 7.53 -13.84
C PRO A 17 7.08 7.98 -14.59
N ASN A 18 6.89 7.51 -15.81
CA ASN A 18 5.69 7.78 -16.62
C ASN A 18 4.43 7.10 -16.03
N LEU A 19 4.58 5.89 -15.48
CA LEU A 19 3.48 5.15 -14.87
C LEU A 19 3.11 5.70 -13.49
N LEU A 20 4.09 6.13 -12.70
CA LEU A 20 3.83 6.80 -11.43
C LEU A 20 3.04 8.10 -11.58
N ARG A 21 3.23 8.82 -12.71
CA ARG A 21 2.48 10.05 -13.01
C ARG A 21 1.06 9.79 -13.52
N ALA A 22 0.83 8.67 -14.20
CA ALA A 22 -0.46 8.33 -14.80
C ALA A 22 -0.76 6.82 -14.70
N PRO A 23 -1.03 6.28 -13.49
CA PRO A 23 -1.10 4.84 -13.25
C PRO A 23 -2.36 4.16 -13.82
N ALA A 24 -3.38 4.92 -14.22
CA ALA A 24 -4.67 4.37 -14.64
C ALA A 24 -4.57 3.44 -15.86
N ALA A 25 -3.71 3.76 -16.83
CA ALA A 25 -3.47 2.90 -18.00
C ALA A 25 -2.81 1.57 -17.61
N TYR A 26 -1.80 1.63 -16.74
CA TYR A 26 -1.14 0.45 -16.21
C TYR A 26 -2.12 -0.51 -15.51
N TYR A 27 -2.95 -0.01 -14.60
CA TYR A 27 -3.91 -0.87 -13.89
C TYR A 27 -4.99 -1.47 -14.81
N ARG A 28 -5.37 -0.75 -15.88
CA ARG A 28 -6.30 -1.27 -16.89
C ARG A 28 -5.66 -2.41 -17.67
N GLU A 29 -4.43 -2.24 -18.11
CA GLU A 29 -3.65 -3.24 -18.82
C GLU A 29 -3.39 -4.47 -17.95
N LEU A 30 -2.94 -4.28 -16.71
CA LEU A 30 -2.75 -5.37 -15.74
C LEU A 30 -4.03 -6.22 -15.59
N ARG A 31 -5.20 -5.59 -15.47
CA ARG A 31 -6.47 -6.32 -15.38
C ARG A 31 -6.82 -7.06 -16.66
N ALA A 32 -6.49 -6.51 -17.82
CA ALA A 32 -6.76 -7.14 -19.10
C ALA A 32 -5.91 -8.40 -19.34
N HIS A 33 -4.72 -8.51 -18.72
CA HIS A 33 -3.87 -9.70 -18.82
C HIS A 33 -4.39 -10.90 -18.00
N GLY A 34 -5.31 -10.67 -17.05
CA GLY A 34 -5.95 -11.73 -16.29
C GLY A 34 -6.08 -11.44 -14.80
N PRO A 35 -6.72 -12.36 -14.07
CA PRO A 35 -6.94 -12.19 -12.63
C PRO A 35 -5.65 -12.25 -11.82
N LEU A 36 -4.62 -12.94 -12.33
CA LEU A 36 -3.30 -13.04 -11.73
C LEU A 36 -2.26 -13.12 -12.83
N VAL A 37 -1.18 -12.36 -12.70
CA VAL A 37 -0.04 -12.34 -13.64
C VAL A 37 1.27 -12.57 -12.89
N PHE A 38 2.28 -13.06 -13.61
CA PHE A 38 3.65 -13.13 -13.11
C PHE A 38 4.45 -11.94 -13.63
N MET A 39 5.16 -11.26 -12.74
CA MET A 39 6.06 -10.14 -13.06
C MET A 39 7.51 -10.64 -13.00
N PRO A 40 8.13 -10.99 -14.13
CA PRO A 40 9.44 -11.66 -14.15
C PRO A 40 10.55 -10.76 -13.58
N ARG A 41 10.49 -9.46 -13.79
CA ARG A 41 11.45 -8.47 -13.27
C ARG A 41 11.59 -8.52 -11.75
N TYR A 42 10.52 -8.77 -11.04
CA TYR A 42 10.48 -8.78 -9.58
C TYR A 42 10.35 -10.19 -9.00
N GLY A 43 10.06 -11.19 -9.83
CA GLY A 43 9.83 -12.55 -9.38
C GLY A 43 8.60 -12.71 -8.49
N VAL A 44 7.57 -11.88 -8.71
CA VAL A 44 6.33 -11.84 -7.91
C VAL A 44 5.10 -12.04 -8.77
N CYS A 45 4.00 -12.45 -8.14
CA CYS A 45 2.68 -12.43 -8.76
C CYS A 45 1.97 -11.12 -8.40
N ALA A 46 1.20 -10.58 -9.36
CA ALA A 46 0.41 -9.36 -9.18
C ALA A 46 -1.03 -9.54 -9.65
N SER A 47 -1.93 -8.79 -9.06
CA SER A 47 -3.34 -8.73 -9.47
C SER A 47 -3.87 -7.30 -9.43
N GLY A 48 -4.65 -6.94 -10.45
CA GLY A 48 -5.47 -5.73 -10.48
C GLY A 48 -6.95 -6.00 -10.21
N HIS A 49 -7.36 -7.24 -9.93
CA HIS A 49 -8.75 -7.64 -9.70
C HIS A 49 -9.10 -7.60 -8.22
N ILE A 50 -10.10 -6.81 -7.86
CA ILE A 50 -10.49 -6.59 -6.46
C ILE A 50 -10.84 -7.90 -5.74
N ALA A 51 -11.54 -8.82 -6.39
CA ALA A 51 -11.93 -10.09 -5.79
C ALA A 51 -10.70 -10.96 -5.41
N VAL A 52 -9.65 -10.96 -6.24
CA VAL A 52 -8.39 -11.66 -5.96
C VAL A 52 -7.67 -10.99 -4.78
N VAL A 53 -7.59 -9.66 -4.80
CA VAL A 53 -6.95 -8.87 -3.74
C VAL A 53 -7.66 -9.11 -2.39
N GLU A 54 -8.99 -9.07 -2.36
CA GLU A 54 -9.76 -9.35 -1.15
C GLU A 54 -9.55 -10.79 -0.64
N ALA A 55 -9.53 -11.78 -1.53
CA ALA A 55 -9.29 -13.16 -1.15
C ALA A 55 -7.90 -13.35 -0.52
N VAL A 56 -6.87 -12.71 -1.09
CA VAL A 56 -5.50 -12.73 -0.55
C VAL A 56 -5.45 -12.07 0.84
N PHE A 57 -6.03 -10.88 1.00
CA PHE A 57 -6.01 -10.18 2.29
C PHE A 57 -6.81 -10.88 3.40
N ARG A 58 -7.83 -11.67 3.05
CA ARG A 58 -8.62 -12.43 4.03
C ARG A 58 -7.96 -13.72 4.49
N ASP A 59 -6.98 -14.22 3.74
CA ASP A 59 -6.34 -15.52 4.00
C ASP A 59 -4.89 -15.37 4.46
N TRP A 60 -4.71 -14.77 5.62
CA TRP A 60 -3.39 -14.57 6.23
C TRP A 60 -2.61 -15.89 6.47
N ARG A 61 -3.32 -17.04 6.56
CA ARG A 61 -2.69 -18.34 6.75
C ARG A 61 -1.89 -18.81 5.54
N ARG A 62 -2.38 -18.48 4.33
CA ARG A 62 -1.67 -18.77 3.07
C ARG A 62 -0.83 -17.60 2.59
N PHE A 63 -1.25 -16.38 2.89
CA PHE A 63 -0.62 -15.14 2.43
C PHE A 63 -0.14 -14.31 3.63
N SER A 64 0.96 -14.76 4.24
CA SER A 64 1.56 -14.14 5.43
C SER A 64 2.16 -12.77 5.11
N SER A 65 1.90 -11.78 5.95
CA SER A 65 2.57 -10.47 5.91
C SER A 65 3.87 -10.44 6.74
N ALA A 66 4.14 -11.47 7.55
CA ALA A 66 5.29 -11.50 8.46
C ALA A 66 6.66 -11.58 7.76
N ARG A 67 6.68 -11.71 6.43
CA ARG A 67 7.91 -11.70 5.62
C ARG A 67 8.18 -10.35 4.93
N GLY A 68 7.36 -9.36 5.19
CA GLY A 68 7.40 -8.06 4.52
C GLY A 68 6.15 -7.80 3.67
N VAL A 69 5.81 -6.53 3.51
CA VAL A 69 4.66 -6.07 2.73
C VAL A 69 5.08 -5.33 1.46
N GLY A 70 6.35 -5.44 1.09
CA GLY A 70 6.92 -4.90 -0.14
C GLY A 70 7.54 -6.00 -0.99
N LEU A 71 8.49 -5.62 -1.86
CA LEU A 71 9.21 -6.57 -2.72
C LEU A 71 10.31 -7.33 -1.98
N ALA A 72 10.81 -6.81 -0.85
CA ALA A 72 11.83 -7.46 -0.05
C ALA A 72 11.22 -8.54 0.85
N ASP A 73 11.85 -9.71 0.89
CA ASP A 73 11.52 -10.79 1.81
C ASP A 73 12.42 -10.71 3.05
N PHE A 74 11.89 -10.21 4.16
CA PHE A 74 12.64 -10.01 5.41
C PHE A 74 13.18 -11.30 6.07
N LYS A 75 12.86 -12.46 5.54
CA LYS A 75 13.50 -13.73 5.92
C LYS A 75 14.76 -14.05 5.11
N ARG A 76 14.87 -13.46 3.92
CA ARG A 76 16.02 -13.65 3.01
C ARG A 76 16.96 -12.48 3.05
N ASP A 77 16.38 -11.28 3.08
CA ASP A 77 17.10 -10.02 3.00
C ASP A 77 17.04 -9.32 4.35
N PRO A 78 18.14 -8.76 4.85
CA PRO A 78 18.10 -7.97 6.09
C PRO A 78 17.12 -6.81 5.88
N PRO A 79 16.19 -6.59 6.82
CA PRO A 79 15.22 -5.52 6.68
C PRO A 79 15.95 -4.17 6.74
N TRP A 80 15.68 -3.31 5.75
CA TRP A 80 16.22 -1.95 5.67
C TRP A 80 15.62 -0.98 6.71
N ARG A 81 14.58 -1.41 7.42
CA ARG A 81 13.92 -0.72 8.53
C ARG A 81 13.44 -1.73 9.57
N VAL A 82 13.11 -1.24 10.75
CA VAL A 82 12.43 -2.06 11.76
C VAL A 82 11.06 -2.50 11.23
N PRO A 83 10.75 -3.81 11.21
CA PRO A 83 9.43 -4.29 10.82
C PRO A 83 8.32 -3.69 11.67
N SER A 84 7.21 -3.36 11.04
CA SER A 84 6.05 -2.79 11.73
C SER A 84 5.33 -3.86 12.56
N ILE A 85 4.92 -3.49 13.77
CA ILE A 85 4.12 -4.35 14.65
C ILE A 85 2.67 -4.54 14.16
N ILE A 86 2.30 -3.95 13.04
CA ILE A 86 0.96 -4.02 12.45
C ILE A 86 1.01 -4.55 11.01
N LEU A 87 1.99 -4.09 10.21
CA LEU A 87 2.04 -4.44 8.78
C LEU A 87 2.75 -5.78 8.54
N GLU A 88 3.90 -6.00 9.21
CA GLU A 88 4.74 -7.18 9.00
C GLU A 88 4.57 -8.21 10.11
N VAL A 89 3.35 -8.41 10.56
CA VAL A 89 3.02 -9.43 11.57
C VAL A 89 1.69 -10.10 11.22
N ASP A 90 1.59 -11.38 11.60
CA ASP A 90 0.36 -12.16 11.51
C ASP A 90 -0.26 -12.36 12.91
N PRO A 91 -1.49 -12.86 13.03
CA PRO A 91 -2.05 -13.33 14.30
C PRO A 91 -1.13 -14.36 14.98
N PRO A 92 -1.01 -14.37 16.32
CA PRO A 92 -1.75 -13.53 17.28
C PRO A 92 -1.12 -12.15 17.56
N ALA A 93 0.07 -11.84 17.03
CA ALA A 93 0.74 -10.57 17.30
C ALA A 93 -0.05 -9.38 16.70
N HIS A 94 -0.52 -9.51 15.47
CA HIS A 94 -1.39 -8.54 14.81
C HIS A 94 -2.64 -8.21 15.65
N ASP A 95 -3.30 -9.25 16.23
CA ASP A 95 -4.56 -9.10 16.97
C ASP A 95 -4.38 -8.35 18.30
N ARG A 96 -3.15 -8.24 18.80
CA ARG A 96 -2.82 -7.42 19.98
C ARG A 96 -2.66 -5.94 19.63
N ALA A 97 -2.04 -5.65 18.49
CA ALA A 97 -1.74 -4.28 18.07
C ALA A 97 -2.91 -3.59 17.38
N ARG A 98 -3.63 -4.31 16.51
CA ARG A 98 -4.72 -3.77 15.68
C ARG A 98 -5.86 -3.11 16.48
N PRO A 99 -6.37 -3.66 17.59
CA PRO A 99 -7.44 -3.03 18.38
C PRO A 99 -7.05 -1.68 18.97
N VAL A 100 -5.78 -1.48 19.31
CA VAL A 100 -5.27 -0.19 19.80
C VAL A 100 -5.41 0.87 18.70
N MET A 101 -4.94 0.56 17.50
CA MET A 101 -5.07 1.45 16.33
C MET A 101 -6.54 1.75 16.00
N THR A 102 -7.38 0.72 15.98
CA THR A 102 -8.81 0.86 15.68
C THR A 102 -9.52 1.78 16.68
N ARG A 103 -9.12 1.74 17.95
CA ARG A 103 -9.67 2.63 18.99
C ARG A 103 -9.23 4.07 18.77
N VAL A 104 -7.94 4.29 18.56
CA VAL A 104 -7.35 5.64 18.37
C VAL A 104 -7.87 6.30 17.09
N LEU A 105 -8.07 5.52 16.04
CA LEU A 105 -8.59 5.98 14.74
C LEU A 105 -10.10 5.73 14.58
N SER A 106 -10.83 5.59 15.69
CA SER A 106 -12.29 5.43 15.61
C SER A 106 -12.95 6.66 14.99
N PRO A 107 -14.11 6.51 14.32
CA PRO A 107 -14.85 7.65 13.77
C PRO A 107 -15.15 8.75 14.79
N GLN A 108 -15.36 8.36 16.06
CA GLN A 108 -15.57 9.31 17.14
C GLN A 108 -14.29 10.10 17.45
N ALA A 109 -13.14 9.44 17.56
CA ALA A 109 -11.85 10.09 17.81
C ALA A 109 -11.49 11.05 16.65
N ILE A 110 -11.69 10.62 15.41
CA ILE A 110 -11.42 11.47 14.23
C ILE A 110 -12.33 12.70 14.21
N ARG A 111 -13.65 12.54 14.50
CA ARG A 111 -14.56 13.70 14.60
C ARG A 111 -14.16 14.67 15.70
N ALA A 112 -13.64 14.19 16.83
CA ALA A 112 -13.16 15.07 17.90
C ALA A 112 -11.96 15.94 17.48
N LEU A 113 -11.17 15.50 16.48
CA LEU A 113 -10.02 16.24 15.94
C LEU A 113 -10.41 17.19 14.79
N GLN A 114 -11.63 17.12 14.27
CA GLN A 114 -12.04 17.85 13.06
C GLN A 114 -11.80 19.35 13.21
N GLY A 115 -12.22 19.97 14.32
CA GLY A 115 -12.03 21.40 14.54
C GLY A 115 -10.56 21.83 14.57
N GLN A 116 -9.68 20.99 15.10
CA GLN A 116 -8.24 21.27 15.06
C GLN A 116 -7.70 21.18 13.62
N PHE A 117 -8.12 20.21 12.85
CA PHE A 117 -7.71 20.06 11.45
C PHE A 117 -8.17 21.25 10.61
N GLU A 118 -9.41 21.73 10.80
CA GLU A 118 -9.96 22.89 10.11
C GLU A 118 -9.15 24.17 10.45
N GLN A 119 -8.82 24.39 11.72
CA GLN A 119 -8.00 25.53 12.15
C GLN A 119 -6.58 25.47 11.55
N VAL A 120 -5.93 24.30 11.56
CA VAL A 120 -4.59 24.13 10.95
C VAL A 120 -4.65 24.35 9.45
N ALA A 121 -5.66 23.81 8.77
CA ALA A 121 -5.84 23.98 7.33
C ALA A 121 -6.03 25.46 6.97
N GLN A 122 -6.90 26.18 7.70
CA GLN A 122 -7.12 27.61 7.48
C GLN A 122 -5.82 28.40 7.64
N ARG A 123 -5.07 28.18 8.71
CA ARG A 123 -3.79 28.85 8.94
C ARG A 123 -2.81 28.61 7.78
N LEU A 124 -2.67 27.36 7.31
CA LEU A 124 -1.77 27.04 6.21
C LEU A 124 -2.19 27.72 4.89
N VAL A 125 -3.49 27.85 4.64
CA VAL A 125 -4.02 28.57 3.48
C VAL A 125 -3.69 30.07 3.60
N ASP A 126 -3.92 30.68 4.76
CA ASP A 126 -3.64 32.10 5.00
C ASP A 126 -2.15 32.42 4.84
N GLU A 127 -1.26 31.56 5.38
CA GLU A 127 0.19 31.66 5.20
C GLU A 127 0.60 31.54 3.72
N ALA A 128 0.02 30.60 2.99
CA ALA A 128 0.31 30.42 1.56
C ALA A 128 -0.14 31.63 0.72
N LEU A 129 -1.31 32.18 1.02
CA LEU A 129 -1.81 33.39 0.34
C LEU A 129 -0.95 34.62 0.65
N ALA A 130 -0.50 34.80 1.90
CA ALA A 130 0.41 35.88 2.26
C ALA A 130 1.75 35.79 1.51
N LEU A 131 2.32 34.57 1.40
CA LEU A 131 3.57 34.33 0.65
C LEU A 131 3.39 34.58 -0.86
N ALA A 132 2.23 34.26 -1.43
CA ALA A 132 1.93 34.53 -2.83
C ALA A 132 1.81 36.04 -3.10
N ALA A 133 1.16 36.78 -2.21
CA ALA A 133 1.03 38.23 -2.32
C ALA A 133 2.35 39.02 -2.18
N CYS A 134 3.34 38.46 -1.45
CA CYS A 134 4.67 39.08 -1.33
C CYS A 134 5.57 38.85 -2.57
N ARG A 135 5.14 38.02 -3.55
CA ARG A 135 5.92 37.72 -4.77
C ARG A 135 5.45 38.48 -6.01
N THR A 136 4.39 39.25 -5.88
CA THR A 136 3.88 40.18 -6.90
C THR A 136 4.34 41.61 -6.62
#